data_147133c9fc2bdbb1a3a9467ab8353b67
#
_entry.id   147133c9fc2bdbb1a3a9467ab8353b67
#
_cell.length_a   1.000
_cell.length_b   1.000
_cell.length_c   1.000
_cell.angle_alpha   90.00
_cell.angle_beta   90.00
_cell.angle_gamma   90.00
#
_symmetry.space_group_name_H-M   'P 1'
#
loop_
_entity.id
_entity.type
_entity.pdbx_description
1 polymer ?
#
loop_
_entity_poly.entity_id
_entity_poly.type
_entity_poly.pdbx_seq_one_letter_code
_entity_poly.pdbx_strand_id
1 'polypeptide(L)'
;MINLNSIIFSNQNNYLCNCWWKLKRKIKGFQEEFGYNLITEIDRDRIFRVIESNLSQEISFKNSRILVQLYEDGYICWVNMDELFCEEFDIYSEKLFVRDEEFIQAQIPFILDWISNQSLTKNKYLWGGTVGPDYDCSGLIQTAFLKHNIFIPRDSYQMKDFSRHL
;
A
#
# COMPACT_ATOMS: atom_id res chain seq x y z
N MET A 1 12.77 -14.90 6.24
CA MET A 1 12.80 -13.48 5.76
C MET A 1 13.68 -13.45 4.54
N ILE A 2 13.08 -13.25 3.38
CA ILE A 2 13.84 -13.14 2.13
C ILE A 2 14.09 -11.65 1.93
N ASN A 3 15.34 -11.26 1.76
CA ASN A 3 15.65 -9.93 1.28
C ASN A 3 15.44 -9.95 -0.22
N LEU A 4 14.53 -9.12 -0.75
CA LEU A 4 14.29 -9.00 -2.19
C LEU A 4 15.59 -8.81 -2.97
N ASN A 5 16.56 -8.15 -2.39
CA ASN A 5 17.89 -8.00 -2.97
C ASN A 5 18.54 -9.36 -3.33
N SER A 6 18.33 -10.41 -2.53
CA SER A 6 18.90 -11.73 -2.83
C SER A 6 18.27 -12.41 -4.06
N ILE A 7 16.99 -12.16 -4.31
CA ILE A 7 16.28 -12.70 -5.48
C ILE A 7 16.66 -11.94 -6.74
N ILE A 8 16.81 -10.63 -6.65
CA ILE A 8 17.22 -9.76 -7.76
C ILE A 8 18.64 -10.13 -8.23
N PHE A 9 19.55 -10.36 -7.28
CA PHE A 9 20.91 -10.82 -7.60
C PHE A 9 20.98 -12.20 -8.27
N SER A 10 19.95 -13.03 -8.12
CA SER A 10 19.91 -14.38 -8.71
C SER A 10 19.37 -14.43 -10.14
N ASN A 11 19.17 -13.31 -10.83
CA ASN A 11 18.56 -13.22 -12.18
C ASN A 11 17.13 -13.81 -12.28
N GLN A 12 16.38 -13.85 -11.20
CA GLN A 12 15.02 -14.39 -11.15
C GLN A 12 13.95 -13.27 -11.28
N ASN A 13 14.14 -12.32 -12.20
CA ASN A 13 13.21 -11.19 -12.40
C ASN A 13 11.77 -11.67 -12.68
N ASN A 14 11.60 -12.76 -13.44
CA ASN A 14 10.28 -13.35 -13.68
C ASN A 14 9.60 -13.85 -12.39
N TYR A 15 10.36 -14.29 -11.41
CA TYR A 15 9.83 -14.74 -10.12
C TYR A 15 9.27 -13.56 -9.32
N LEU A 16 9.97 -12.43 -9.30
CA LEU A 16 9.54 -11.23 -8.60
C LEU A 16 8.19 -10.71 -9.07
N CYS A 17 7.97 -10.70 -10.39
CA CYS A 17 6.75 -10.19 -11.00
C CYS A 17 5.56 -11.15 -10.88
N ASN A 18 5.81 -12.44 -10.65
CA ASN A 18 4.78 -13.47 -10.59
C ASN A 18 4.33 -13.81 -9.16
N CYS A 19 5.04 -13.30 -8.15
CA CYS A 19 4.73 -13.57 -6.76
C CYS A 19 4.11 -12.35 -6.08
N TRP A 20 3.35 -12.62 -5.05
CA TRP A 20 2.89 -11.63 -4.10
C TRP A 20 3.82 -11.59 -2.90
N TRP A 21 3.98 -10.40 -2.33
CA TRP A 21 4.91 -10.12 -1.26
C TRP A 21 4.20 -9.39 -0.12
N LYS A 22 4.50 -9.74 1.12
CA LYS A 22 3.99 -9.07 2.31
C LYS A 22 5.09 -8.20 2.92
N LEU A 23 4.80 -6.92 3.10
CA LEU A 23 5.72 -5.96 3.72
C LEU A 23 5.99 -6.28 5.18
N LYS A 24 7.24 -6.09 5.61
CA LYS A 24 7.66 -6.26 6.99
C LYS A 24 7.87 -4.94 7.74
N ARG A 25 7.83 -3.84 7.03
CA ARG A 25 7.91 -2.49 7.61
C ARG A 25 7.17 -1.49 6.75
N LYS A 26 6.86 -0.32 7.32
CA LYS A 26 6.34 0.82 6.58
C LYS A 26 7.36 1.33 5.56
N ILE A 27 6.89 1.65 4.37
CA ILE A 27 7.67 2.26 3.29
C ILE A 27 6.89 3.40 2.63
N LYS A 28 7.56 4.18 1.79
CA LYS A 28 6.98 5.26 1.01
C LYS A 28 6.71 4.83 -0.43
N GLY A 29 5.54 5.23 -0.95
CA GLY A 29 5.18 5.09 -2.36
C GLY A 29 5.20 6.44 -3.07
N PHE A 30 5.84 6.50 -4.23
CA PHE A 30 6.05 7.72 -5.00
C PHE A 30 5.34 7.65 -6.35
N GLN A 31 5.03 8.82 -6.90
CA GLN A 31 4.35 8.96 -8.18
C GLN A 31 5.24 8.53 -9.36
N GLU A 32 6.54 8.77 -9.25
CA GLU A 32 7.51 8.64 -10.33
C GLU A 32 8.73 7.82 -9.90
N GLU A 33 9.38 7.21 -10.88
CA GLU A 33 10.65 6.50 -10.64
C GLU A 33 11.70 7.44 -10.02
N PHE A 34 11.76 8.67 -10.49
CA PHE A 34 12.67 9.71 -10.01
C PHE A 34 11.86 10.90 -9.49
N GLY A 35 12.22 11.43 -8.32
CA GLY A 35 11.53 12.59 -7.74
C GLY A 35 11.17 12.37 -6.27
N TYR A 36 10.44 13.35 -5.72
CA TYR A 36 10.11 13.38 -4.28
C TYR A 36 8.59 13.38 -4.01
N ASN A 37 7.77 13.23 -5.06
CA ASN A 37 6.32 13.24 -4.94
C ASN A 37 5.83 11.99 -4.22
N LEU A 38 5.65 12.09 -2.90
CA LEU A 38 4.99 11.08 -2.10
C LEU A 38 3.50 11.04 -2.48
N ILE A 39 2.97 9.88 -2.79
CA ILE A 39 1.54 9.69 -3.09
C ILE A 39 0.85 8.74 -2.13
N THR A 40 1.61 7.92 -1.44
CA THR A 40 1.10 7.03 -0.39
C THR A 40 2.21 6.61 0.56
N GLU A 41 1.85 6.29 1.78
CA GLU A 41 2.66 5.44 2.64
C GLU A 41 2.06 4.05 2.63
N ILE A 42 2.89 3.01 2.66
CA ILE A 42 2.45 1.63 2.65
C ILE A 42 2.83 1.02 3.99
N ASP A 43 1.82 0.66 4.77
CA ASP A 43 2.06 0.13 6.09
C ASP A 43 2.64 -1.29 6.03
N ARG A 44 3.20 -1.70 7.12
CA ARG A 44 3.57 -3.09 7.38
C ARG A 44 2.36 -4.01 7.17
N ASP A 45 2.62 -5.22 6.74
CA ASP A 45 1.65 -6.29 6.46
C ASP A 45 0.76 -6.06 5.21
N ARG A 46 0.89 -4.90 4.50
CA ARG A 46 0.29 -4.72 3.18
C ARG A 46 0.92 -5.66 2.16
N ILE A 47 0.10 -6.10 1.22
CA ILE A 47 0.49 -7.07 0.18
C ILE A 47 0.70 -6.33 -1.13
N PHE A 48 1.73 -6.69 -1.87
CA PHE A 48 2.05 -6.10 -3.16
C PHE A 48 2.65 -7.11 -4.12
N ARG A 49 2.61 -6.79 -5.41
CA ARG A 49 3.40 -7.45 -6.44
C ARG A 49 4.24 -6.43 -7.20
N VAL A 50 5.35 -6.89 -7.76
CA VAL A 50 6.15 -6.07 -8.69
C VAL A 50 5.49 -6.14 -10.06
N ILE A 51 5.21 -4.97 -10.67
CA ILE A 51 4.63 -4.89 -12.02
C ILE A 51 5.73 -4.75 -13.06
N GLU A 52 6.70 -3.89 -12.80
CA GLU A 52 7.78 -3.59 -13.69
C GLU A 52 9.08 -3.43 -12.90
N SER A 53 10.11 -4.11 -13.36
CA SER A 53 11.45 -3.97 -12.86
C SER A 53 12.37 -3.66 -14.04
N ASN A 54 12.79 -2.41 -14.17
CA ASN A 54 13.85 -2.01 -15.12
C ASN A 54 15.22 -2.45 -14.61
N LEU A 55 15.30 -3.67 -14.09
CA LEU A 55 16.51 -4.25 -13.51
C LEU A 55 17.44 -4.73 -14.63
N SER A 56 18.05 -3.80 -15.37
CA SER A 56 19.22 -4.12 -16.16
C SER A 56 20.39 -4.49 -15.22
N GLN A 57 21.25 -5.41 -15.63
CA GLN A 57 22.31 -6.03 -14.81
C GLN A 57 23.33 -5.06 -14.17
N GLU A 58 23.22 -3.76 -14.42
CA GLU A 58 24.20 -2.74 -13.99
C GLU A 58 23.63 -1.73 -12.97
N ILE A 59 22.42 -1.93 -12.43
CA ILE A 59 21.80 -0.95 -11.57
C ILE A 59 22.36 -1.05 -10.15
N SER A 60 22.93 0.04 -9.68
CA SER A 60 23.19 0.27 -8.27
C SER A 60 21.86 0.31 -7.52
N PHE A 61 21.57 -0.65 -6.64
CA PHE A 61 20.35 -0.74 -5.83
C PHE A 61 20.12 0.46 -4.91
N LYS A 62 21.16 1.23 -4.67
CA LYS A 62 21.10 2.43 -3.86
C LYS A 62 20.40 3.53 -4.66
N ASN A 63 19.22 3.92 -4.19
CA ASN A 63 18.33 4.92 -4.80
C ASN A 63 17.54 4.45 -6.05
N SER A 64 17.50 3.16 -6.36
CA SER A 64 16.64 2.64 -7.42
C SER A 64 15.24 2.36 -6.89
N ARG A 65 14.22 2.58 -7.74
CA ARG A 65 12.82 2.26 -7.43
C ARG A 65 12.30 1.17 -8.36
N ILE A 66 11.31 0.46 -7.87
CA ILE A 66 10.52 -0.49 -8.66
C ILE A 66 9.04 -0.12 -8.59
N LEU A 67 8.31 -0.44 -9.65
CA LEU A 67 6.88 -0.21 -9.73
C LEU A 67 6.15 -1.39 -9.10
N VAL A 68 5.29 -1.11 -8.15
CA VAL A 68 4.51 -2.11 -7.44
C VAL A 68 3.02 -1.82 -7.53
N GLN A 69 2.22 -2.88 -7.41
CA GLN A 69 0.77 -2.79 -7.25
C GLN A 69 0.39 -3.39 -5.90
N LEU A 70 -0.35 -2.62 -5.11
CA LEU A 70 -0.93 -3.10 -3.87
C LEU A 70 -2.10 -4.03 -4.17
N TYR A 71 -2.26 -5.07 -3.37
CA TYR A 71 -3.29 -6.09 -3.58
C TYR A 71 -4.67 -5.59 -3.16
N GLU A 72 -4.74 -4.90 -2.03
CA GLU A 72 -5.99 -4.58 -1.36
C GLU A 72 -6.84 -3.55 -2.13
N ASP A 73 -6.19 -2.59 -2.78
CA ASP A 73 -6.86 -1.47 -3.49
C ASP A 73 -6.40 -1.32 -4.94
N GLY A 74 -5.49 -2.19 -5.39
CA GLY A 74 -4.93 -2.12 -6.74
C GLY A 74 -4.03 -0.91 -7.00
N TYR A 75 -3.69 -0.13 -5.96
CA TYR A 75 -2.94 1.11 -6.12
C TYR A 75 -1.52 0.87 -6.62
N ILE A 76 -1.09 1.66 -7.60
CA ILE A 76 0.21 1.53 -8.26
C ILE A 76 1.10 2.68 -7.84
N CYS A 77 2.32 2.37 -7.40
CA CYS A 77 3.31 3.38 -7.01
C CYS A 77 4.75 2.85 -7.14
N TRP A 78 5.69 3.79 -7.17
CA TRP A 78 7.12 3.48 -7.14
C TRP A 78 7.61 3.40 -5.69
N VAL A 79 8.40 2.38 -5.38
CA VAL A 79 8.98 2.18 -4.03
C VAL A 79 10.49 2.02 -4.10
N ASN A 80 11.18 2.52 -3.08
CA ASN A 80 12.63 2.37 -3.00
C ASN A 80 13.01 0.91 -2.72
N MET A 81 13.90 0.36 -3.52
CA MET A 81 14.32 -1.04 -3.40
C MET A 81 15.07 -1.34 -2.10
N ASP A 82 15.84 -0.39 -1.62
CA ASP A 82 16.58 -0.52 -0.36
C ASP A 82 15.68 -0.52 0.88
N GLU A 83 14.46 -0.01 0.74
CA GLU A 83 13.44 -0.03 1.78
C GLU A 83 12.58 -1.29 1.79
N LEU A 84 12.66 -2.15 0.74
CA LEU A 84 11.82 -3.32 0.61
C LEU A 84 12.32 -4.49 1.47
N PHE A 85 11.69 -4.66 2.63
CA PHE A 85 11.79 -5.86 3.46
C PHE A 85 10.45 -6.59 3.44
N CYS A 86 10.42 -7.74 2.81
CA CYS A 86 9.19 -8.50 2.59
C CYS A 86 9.42 -10.01 2.71
N GLU A 87 8.34 -10.74 2.71
CA GLU A 87 8.32 -12.20 2.54
C GLU A 87 7.33 -12.57 1.43
N GLU A 88 7.56 -13.70 0.81
CA GLU A 88 6.60 -14.26 -0.16
C GLU A 88 5.26 -14.55 0.53
N PHE A 89 4.19 -14.24 -0.17
CA PHE A 89 2.84 -14.35 0.34
C PHE A 89 1.96 -15.17 -0.62
N ASP A 90 1.36 -16.21 -0.09
CA ASP A 90 0.40 -17.02 -0.85
C ASP A 90 -1.01 -16.42 -0.72
N ILE A 91 -1.44 -15.70 -1.76
CA ILE A 91 -2.78 -15.08 -1.79
C ILE A 91 -3.92 -16.10 -1.80
N TYR A 92 -3.66 -17.35 -2.17
CA TYR A 92 -4.68 -18.40 -2.19
C TYR A 92 -4.93 -18.98 -0.80
N SER A 93 -3.99 -18.82 0.12
CA SER A 93 -4.13 -19.27 1.50
C SER A 93 -4.95 -18.30 2.37
N GLU A 94 -4.98 -17.02 2.02
CA GLU A 94 -5.79 -16.00 2.71
C GLU A 94 -6.89 -15.48 1.76
N LYS A 95 -8.13 -15.79 2.09
CA LYS A 95 -9.27 -15.15 1.41
C LYS A 95 -9.35 -13.70 1.87
N LEU A 96 -8.96 -12.76 1.01
CA LEU A 96 -9.38 -11.38 1.18
C LEU A 96 -10.90 -11.32 0.93
N PHE A 97 -11.65 -11.24 2.00
CA PHE A 97 -13.11 -11.21 1.91
C PHE A 97 -13.56 -9.85 1.40
N VAL A 98 -14.25 -9.85 0.27
CA VAL A 98 -15.13 -8.72 -0.07
C VAL A 98 -16.21 -8.67 1.01
N ARG A 99 -16.28 -7.56 1.72
CA ARG A 99 -17.30 -7.36 2.76
C ARG A 99 -18.63 -7.00 2.11
N ASP A 100 -19.71 -7.59 2.59
CA ASP A 100 -21.05 -7.21 2.17
C ASP A 100 -21.48 -5.87 2.79
N GLU A 101 -22.56 -5.32 2.27
CA GLU A 101 -23.09 -4.04 2.69
C GLU A 101 -23.48 -4.03 4.18
N GLU A 102 -24.07 -5.10 4.68
CA GLU A 102 -24.49 -5.22 6.06
C GLU A 102 -23.30 -5.14 7.02
N PHE A 103 -22.20 -5.85 6.69
CA PHE A 103 -20.97 -5.75 7.45
C PHE A 103 -20.41 -4.32 7.43
N ILE A 104 -20.36 -3.69 6.24
CA ILE A 104 -19.82 -2.33 6.09
C ILE A 104 -20.64 -1.36 6.93
N GLN A 105 -21.97 -1.39 6.83
CA GLN A 105 -22.87 -0.53 7.60
C GLN A 105 -22.68 -0.71 9.10
N ALA A 106 -22.51 -1.93 9.58
CA ALA A 106 -22.24 -2.21 10.99
C ALA A 106 -20.91 -1.63 11.48
N GLN A 107 -19.92 -1.45 10.59
CA GLN A 107 -18.61 -0.87 10.94
C GLN A 107 -18.59 0.67 10.93
N ILE A 108 -19.51 1.33 10.24
CA ILE A 108 -19.50 2.80 10.09
C ILE A 108 -19.37 3.55 11.43
N PRO A 109 -20.13 3.22 12.50
CA PRO A 109 -19.99 3.93 13.78
C PRO A 109 -18.56 3.85 14.36
N PHE A 110 -17.91 2.70 14.24
CA PHE A 110 -16.54 2.50 14.74
C PHE A 110 -15.51 3.23 13.88
N ILE A 111 -15.72 3.26 12.55
CA ILE A 111 -14.91 4.02 11.61
C ILE A 111 -14.96 5.51 11.93
N LEU A 112 -16.16 6.06 12.17
CA LEU A 112 -16.36 7.46 12.52
C LEU A 112 -15.75 7.80 13.90
N ASP A 113 -15.87 6.91 14.87
CA ASP A 113 -15.23 7.08 16.17
C ASP A 113 -13.69 7.10 16.02
N TRP A 114 -13.13 6.19 15.25
CA TRP A 114 -11.69 6.17 14.99
C TRP A 114 -11.21 7.48 14.33
N ILE A 115 -11.92 7.98 13.29
CA ILE A 115 -11.60 9.25 12.62
C ILE A 115 -11.66 10.41 13.61
N SER A 116 -12.71 10.45 14.44
CA SER A 116 -12.88 11.49 15.45
C SER A 116 -11.75 11.50 16.46
N ASN A 117 -11.29 10.32 16.88
CA ASN A 117 -10.15 10.19 17.79
C ASN A 117 -8.83 10.67 17.17
N GLN A 118 -8.66 10.55 15.84
CA GLN A 118 -7.47 11.14 15.18
C GLN A 118 -7.43 12.67 15.29
N SER A 119 -8.58 13.34 15.31
CA SER A 119 -8.65 14.80 15.49
C SER A 119 -8.16 15.28 16.86
N LEU A 120 -8.18 14.40 17.86
CA LEU A 120 -7.69 14.67 19.22
C LEU A 120 -6.18 14.50 19.35
N THR A 121 -5.53 13.91 18.34
CA THR A 121 -4.08 13.73 18.34
C THR A 121 -3.38 14.92 17.69
N LYS A 122 -2.15 15.18 18.13
CA LYS A 122 -1.33 16.21 17.50
C LYS A 122 -0.78 15.68 16.19
N ASN A 123 -1.43 16.03 15.09
CA ASN A 123 -1.07 15.62 13.74
C ASN A 123 -0.92 16.83 12.81
N LYS A 124 -0.33 16.61 11.65
CA LYS A 124 -0.20 17.57 10.57
C LYS A 124 -0.74 16.96 9.28
N TYR A 125 -1.09 17.82 8.35
CA TYR A 125 -1.38 17.37 7.01
C TYR A 125 -0.10 16.89 6.31
N LEU A 126 -0.10 15.66 5.84
CA LEU A 126 0.99 15.08 5.06
C LEU A 126 0.41 14.60 3.72
N TRP A 127 0.80 15.24 2.62
CA TRP A 127 0.44 14.77 1.29
C TRP A 127 0.95 13.33 1.09
N GLY A 128 0.09 12.42 0.66
CA GLY A 128 0.43 10.99 0.54
C GLY A 128 0.41 10.23 1.87
N GLY A 129 0.12 10.88 2.99
CA GLY A 129 0.09 10.23 4.31
C GLY A 129 -1.10 9.28 4.46
N THR A 130 -0.82 8.03 4.79
CA THR A 130 -1.80 6.96 5.06
C THR A 130 -1.46 6.16 6.31
N VAL A 131 -0.28 6.39 6.89
CA VAL A 131 0.17 5.67 8.10
C VAL A 131 0.51 6.69 9.18
N GLY A 132 -0.41 6.94 10.05
CA GLY A 132 -0.36 7.97 11.09
C GLY A 132 1.00 8.28 11.74
N PRO A 133 1.07 9.38 12.47
CA PRO A 133 -0.06 10.23 12.88
C PRO A 133 -0.50 11.26 11.84
N ASP A 134 0.30 11.48 10.78
CA ASP A 134 0.07 12.50 9.77
C ASP A 134 -0.61 11.89 8.53
N TYR A 135 -1.70 12.50 8.08
CA TYR A 135 -2.53 11.99 6.98
C TYR A 135 -2.82 13.07 5.95
N ASP A 136 -3.13 12.67 4.70
CA ASP A 136 -3.95 13.49 3.82
C ASP A 136 -5.44 13.13 3.98
N CYS A 137 -6.32 13.86 3.28
CA CYS A 137 -7.77 13.71 3.43
C CYS A 137 -8.27 12.29 3.05
N SER A 138 -7.85 11.77 1.90
CA SER A 138 -8.25 10.44 1.45
C SER A 138 -7.50 9.33 2.19
N GLY A 139 -6.24 9.56 2.57
CA GLY A 139 -5.45 8.62 3.36
C GLY A 139 -6.01 8.38 4.75
N LEU A 140 -6.53 9.41 5.41
CA LEU A 140 -7.23 9.26 6.70
C LEU A 140 -8.46 8.34 6.55
N ILE A 141 -9.29 8.60 5.54
CA ILE A 141 -10.50 7.82 5.27
C ILE A 141 -10.12 6.38 4.90
N GLN A 142 -9.19 6.19 3.95
CA GLN A 142 -8.73 4.86 3.56
C GLN A 142 -8.23 4.05 4.76
N THR A 143 -7.41 4.67 5.60
CA THR A 143 -6.85 4.00 6.79
C THR A 143 -7.93 3.63 7.79
N ALA A 144 -8.94 4.49 7.99
CA ALA A 144 -10.06 4.19 8.87
C ALA A 144 -10.82 2.94 8.42
N PHE A 145 -11.13 2.82 7.14
CA PHE A 145 -11.79 1.64 6.58
C PHE A 145 -10.88 0.40 6.63
N LEU A 146 -9.60 0.56 6.29
CA LEU A 146 -8.63 -0.54 6.31
C LEU A 146 -8.48 -1.17 7.71
N LYS A 147 -8.54 -0.37 8.79
CA LYS A 147 -8.52 -0.86 10.17
C LYS A 147 -9.70 -1.76 10.53
N HIS A 148 -10.76 -1.69 9.76
CA HIS A 148 -11.95 -2.55 9.89
C HIS A 148 -12.01 -3.63 8.80
N ASN A 149 -10.88 -3.90 8.11
CA ASN A 149 -10.77 -4.86 7.01
C ASN A 149 -11.75 -4.56 5.85
N ILE A 150 -11.95 -3.29 5.57
CA ILE A 150 -12.73 -2.81 4.42
C ILE A 150 -11.75 -2.09 3.50
N PHE A 151 -11.66 -2.55 2.26
CA PHE A 151 -10.72 -2.01 1.28
C PHE A 151 -11.45 -1.03 0.37
N ILE A 152 -11.00 0.21 0.36
CA ILE A 152 -11.49 1.28 -0.51
C ILE A 152 -10.33 1.88 -1.30
N PRO A 153 -10.59 2.49 -2.46
CA PRO A 153 -9.54 3.12 -3.27
C PRO A 153 -8.73 4.16 -2.50
N ARG A 154 -7.50 4.42 -2.96
CA ARG A 154 -6.60 5.38 -2.33
C ARG A 154 -7.00 6.83 -2.59
N ASP A 155 -7.35 7.17 -3.82
CA ASP A 155 -7.57 8.54 -4.24
C ASP A 155 -9.02 8.95 -4.13
N SER A 156 -9.27 10.20 -3.74
CA SER A 156 -10.62 10.72 -3.48
C SER A 156 -11.54 10.64 -4.71
N TYR A 157 -11.02 10.82 -5.93
CA TYR A 157 -11.82 10.69 -7.16
C TYR A 157 -12.25 9.24 -7.40
N GLN A 158 -11.37 8.26 -7.08
CA GLN A 158 -11.70 6.84 -7.15
C GLN A 158 -12.70 6.44 -6.07
N MET A 159 -12.55 6.96 -4.85
CA MET A 159 -13.54 6.76 -3.76
C MET A 159 -14.92 7.26 -4.16
N LYS A 160 -14.98 8.43 -4.82
CA LYS A 160 -16.24 8.99 -5.30
C LYS A 160 -16.91 8.07 -6.32
N ASP A 161 -16.14 7.51 -7.26
CA ASP A 161 -16.69 6.62 -8.28
C ASP A 161 -17.10 5.27 -7.66
N PHE A 162 -16.29 4.74 -6.76
CA PHE A 162 -16.58 3.52 -6.00
C PHE A 162 -17.88 3.65 -5.19
N SER A 163 -18.10 4.78 -4.52
CA SER A 163 -19.29 5.00 -3.67
C SER A 163 -20.61 5.22 -4.43
N ARG A 164 -20.57 5.47 -5.75
CA ARG A 164 -21.77 5.63 -6.58
C ARG A 164 -22.42 4.29 -6.96
N HIS A 165 -21.72 3.20 -6.76
CA HIS A 165 -22.16 1.85 -7.07
C HIS A 165 -22.60 1.07 -5.83
N LEU A 166 -22.62 1.72 -4.68
CA LEU A 166 -23.19 1.25 -3.43
C LEU A 166 -24.53 1.94 -3.18
#